data_528eaf312e0edb9fc5848bbd2457f01b
#
_entry.id   528eaf312e0edb9fc5848bbd2457f01b
#
_cell.length_a   1.000
_cell.length_b   1.000
_cell.length_c   1.000
_cell.angle_alpha   90.00
_cell.angle_beta   90.00
_cell.angle_gamma   90.00
#
_symmetry.space_group_name_H-M   'P 1'
#
loop_
_entity.id
_entity.type
_entity.pdbx_description
1 polymer ?
#
loop_
_entity_poly.entity_id
_entity_poly.type
_entity_poly.pdbx_seq_one_letter_code
_entity_poly.pdbx_strand_id
1 'polypeptide(L)'
;MGPSGNCYHRRVKWVSVISENADTNKAVAECARMAMEGQATPPDLAIMFSSSHHSERYEDLPDLLYKELGQKHLIGCSGGGIIGAGKEVERKPALSVMAGWLPGGHMKVFHITQETMPSPDQSPRAWREWVGVPDPTADFLIFT
;
A
#
# COMPACT_ATOMS: atom_id res chain seq x y z
N MET A 1 19.39 40.27 -0.47
CA MET A 1 18.17 39.75 0.20
C MET A 1 17.59 38.68 -0.71
N GLY A 2 17.93 37.42 -0.47
CA GLY A 2 17.37 36.27 -1.17
C GLY A 2 16.05 35.86 -0.52
N PRO A 3 15.07 35.33 -1.27
CA PRO A 3 13.83 34.87 -0.66
C PRO A 3 14.13 33.62 0.19
N SER A 4 13.83 33.74 1.47
CA SER A 4 13.80 32.59 2.38
C SER A 4 12.73 31.61 1.88
N GLY A 5 13.18 30.61 1.16
CA GLY A 5 12.34 29.48 0.77
C GLY A 5 11.84 28.80 2.02
N ASN A 6 10.57 29.00 2.31
CA ASN A 6 9.86 28.31 3.38
C ASN A 6 9.77 26.83 2.98
N CYS A 7 10.77 26.05 3.36
CA CYS A 7 10.81 24.61 3.16
C CYS A 7 9.77 24.01 4.11
N TYR A 8 8.50 24.00 3.68
CA TYR A 8 7.49 23.19 4.34
C TYR A 8 7.97 21.74 4.23
N HIS A 9 8.57 21.22 5.28
CA HIS A 9 8.78 19.81 5.45
C HIS A 9 7.40 19.15 5.40
N ARG A 10 7.00 18.68 4.24
CA ARG A 10 5.83 17.83 4.12
C ARG A 10 6.10 16.60 4.99
N ARG A 11 5.34 16.49 6.07
CA ARG A 11 5.50 15.37 7.01
C ARG A 11 4.96 14.11 6.36
N VAL A 12 5.64 13.00 6.58
CA VAL A 12 5.11 11.66 6.32
C VAL A 12 3.77 11.52 7.06
N LYS A 13 2.76 11.05 6.36
CA LYS A 13 1.42 10.82 6.90
C LYS A 13 0.92 9.45 6.52
N TRP A 14 0.29 8.78 7.45
CA TRP A 14 -0.41 7.53 7.24
C TRP A 14 -1.85 7.63 7.72
N VAL A 15 -2.76 7.01 6.97
CA VAL A 15 -4.17 6.88 7.33
C VAL A 15 -4.55 5.41 7.17
N SER A 16 -5.14 4.82 8.19
CA SER A 16 -5.64 3.44 8.16
C SER A 16 -7.15 3.43 8.24
N VAL A 17 -7.79 2.75 7.30
CA VAL A 17 -9.25 2.65 7.19
C VAL A 17 -9.66 1.20 6.98
N ILE A 18 -10.92 0.88 7.28
CA ILE A 18 -11.50 -0.43 7.05
C ILE A 18 -12.99 -0.29 6.70
N SER A 19 -13.44 -1.08 5.73
CA SER A 19 -14.86 -1.27 5.39
C SER A 19 -15.28 -2.71 5.63
N GLU A 20 -16.44 -2.92 6.19
CA GLU A 20 -17.10 -4.24 6.37
C GLU A 20 -18.22 -4.45 5.36
N ASN A 21 -18.27 -3.66 4.29
CA ASN A 21 -19.28 -3.79 3.26
C ASN A 21 -19.05 -5.08 2.46
N ALA A 22 -20.11 -5.87 2.24
CA ALA A 22 -20.03 -7.10 1.45
C ALA A 22 -19.91 -6.85 -0.06
N ASP A 23 -20.37 -5.70 -0.53
CA ASP A 23 -20.21 -5.28 -1.92
C ASP A 23 -18.80 -4.73 -2.11
N THR A 24 -18.00 -5.37 -2.96
CA THR A 24 -16.60 -5.01 -3.19
C THR A 24 -16.43 -3.57 -3.69
N ASN A 25 -17.28 -3.12 -4.62
CA ASN A 25 -17.18 -1.76 -5.15
C ASN A 25 -17.46 -0.72 -4.05
N LYS A 26 -18.47 -0.99 -3.21
CA LYS A 26 -18.79 -0.11 -2.08
C LYS A 26 -17.69 -0.13 -1.03
N ALA A 27 -17.14 -1.30 -0.72
CA ALA A 27 -16.03 -1.42 0.23
C ALA A 27 -14.81 -0.59 -0.20
N VAL A 28 -14.44 -0.69 -1.48
CA VAL A 28 -13.34 0.09 -2.07
C VAL A 28 -13.64 1.59 -2.02
N ALA A 29 -14.83 2.01 -2.45
CA ALA A 29 -15.23 3.42 -2.46
C ALA A 29 -15.29 4.01 -1.04
N GLU A 30 -15.78 3.25 -0.06
CA GLU A 30 -15.80 3.66 1.36
C GLU A 30 -14.37 3.84 1.89
N CYS A 31 -13.47 2.88 1.63
CA CYS A 31 -12.07 3.00 2.04
C CYS A 31 -11.39 4.19 1.38
N ALA A 32 -11.56 4.38 0.08
CA ALA A 32 -10.96 5.51 -0.63
C ALA A 32 -11.47 6.85 -0.10
N ARG A 33 -12.78 6.98 0.10
CA ARG A 33 -13.37 8.20 0.67
C ARG A 33 -12.83 8.50 2.06
N MET A 34 -12.78 7.50 2.95
CA MET A 34 -12.26 7.67 4.31
C MET A 34 -10.78 8.02 4.31
N ALA A 35 -9.98 7.36 3.46
CA ALA A 35 -8.54 7.63 3.36
C ALA A 35 -8.25 9.04 2.86
N MET A 36 -9.08 9.55 1.93
CA MET A 36 -8.93 10.89 1.35
C MET A 36 -9.50 12.02 2.19
N GLU A 37 -10.13 11.72 3.32
CA GLU A 37 -10.71 12.76 4.18
C GLU A 37 -9.63 13.74 4.65
N GLY A 38 -9.80 15.02 4.29
CA GLY A 38 -8.83 16.08 4.59
C GLY A 38 -7.51 15.98 3.81
N GLN A 39 -7.43 15.18 2.74
CA GLN A 39 -6.27 15.09 1.85
C GLN A 39 -6.53 15.83 0.55
N ALA A 40 -5.51 16.55 0.06
CA ALA A 40 -5.60 17.31 -1.19
C ALA A 40 -5.01 16.55 -2.39
N THR A 41 -4.24 15.50 -2.15
CA THR A 41 -3.54 14.75 -3.20
C THR A 41 -3.66 13.25 -2.94
N PRO A 42 -3.66 12.42 -3.99
CA PRO A 42 -3.59 10.97 -3.84
C PRO A 42 -2.36 10.52 -3.03
N PRO A 43 -2.42 9.37 -2.34
CA PRO A 43 -1.30 8.84 -1.59
C PRO A 43 -0.19 8.31 -2.52
N ASP A 44 1.05 8.31 -2.01
CA ASP A 44 2.19 7.74 -2.70
C ASP A 44 2.17 6.21 -2.65
N LEU A 45 1.68 5.63 -1.56
CA LEU A 45 1.57 4.18 -1.36
C LEU A 45 0.22 3.84 -0.72
N ALA A 46 -0.41 2.78 -1.21
CA ALA A 46 -1.50 2.10 -0.52
C ALA A 46 -1.08 0.66 -0.17
N ILE A 47 -1.45 0.21 1.02
CA ILE A 47 -1.33 -1.18 1.45
C ILE A 47 -2.76 -1.68 1.69
N MET A 48 -3.17 -2.72 0.97
CA MET A 48 -4.54 -3.22 0.99
C MET A 48 -4.59 -4.68 1.45
N PHE A 49 -5.49 -4.96 2.37
CA PHE A 49 -5.81 -6.34 2.76
C PHE A 49 -7.30 -6.61 2.57
N SER A 50 -7.61 -7.78 2.02
CA SER A 50 -8.98 -8.16 1.68
C SER A 50 -9.32 -9.53 2.23
N SER A 51 -10.51 -9.67 2.84
CA SER A 51 -11.02 -10.96 3.26
C SER A 51 -11.47 -11.81 2.07
N SER A 52 -11.59 -13.13 2.28
CA SER A 52 -12.06 -14.08 1.26
C SER A 52 -13.49 -13.82 0.76
N HIS A 53 -14.27 -12.98 1.44
CA HIS A 53 -15.58 -12.57 1.00
C HIS A 53 -15.57 -11.74 -0.30
N HIS A 54 -14.41 -11.17 -0.66
CA HIS A 54 -14.22 -10.44 -1.91
C HIS A 54 -13.45 -11.26 -2.97
N SER A 55 -13.27 -12.58 -2.77
CA SER A 55 -12.42 -13.43 -3.61
C SER A 55 -12.79 -13.44 -5.09
N GLU A 56 -14.08 -13.34 -5.41
CA GLU A 56 -14.56 -13.28 -6.80
C GLU A 56 -14.09 -12.04 -7.56
N ARG A 57 -13.59 -11.03 -6.83
CA ARG A 57 -13.17 -9.74 -7.37
C ARG A 57 -11.72 -9.39 -7.05
N TYR A 58 -10.89 -10.36 -6.60
CA TYR A 58 -9.50 -10.09 -6.25
C TYR A 58 -8.68 -9.49 -7.38
N GLU A 59 -8.90 -9.97 -8.61
CA GLU A 59 -8.20 -9.47 -9.79
C GLU A 59 -8.56 -8.02 -10.13
N ASP A 60 -9.77 -7.59 -9.78
CA ASP A 60 -10.26 -6.24 -10.05
C ASP A 60 -9.86 -5.23 -8.96
N LEU A 61 -9.55 -5.70 -7.74
CA LEU A 61 -9.31 -4.82 -6.58
C LEU A 61 -8.24 -3.75 -6.82
N PRO A 62 -7.09 -4.06 -7.46
CA PRO A 62 -6.08 -3.04 -7.74
C PRO A 62 -6.60 -1.89 -8.60
N ASP A 63 -7.32 -2.22 -9.67
CA ASP A 63 -7.87 -1.23 -10.60
C ASP A 63 -9.02 -0.43 -9.98
N LEU A 64 -9.87 -1.10 -9.21
CA LEU A 64 -10.95 -0.44 -8.47
C LEU A 64 -10.39 0.57 -7.46
N LEU A 65 -9.38 0.17 -6.68
CA LEU A 65 -8.77 1.07 -5.71
C LEU A 65 -8.05 2.23 -6.41
N TYR A 66 -7.32 1.96 -7.48
CA TYR A 66 -6.66 3.01 -8.25
C TYR A 66 -7.65 4.05 -8.80
N LYS A 67 -8.78 3.60 -9.30
CA LYS A 67 -9.84 4.47 -9.83
C LYS A 67 -10.41 5.41 -8.75
N GLU A 68 -10.58 4.89 -7.53
CA GLU A 68 -11.22 5.65 -6.43
C GLU A 68 -10.20 6.47 -5.61
N LEU A 69 -8.99 5.96 -5.42
CA LEU A 69 -7.97 6.56 -4.54
C LEU A 69 -6.83 7.26 -5.31
N GLY A 70 -6.49 6.77 -6.50
CA GLY A 70 -5.43 7.35 -7.35
C GLY A 70 -4.02 7.16 -6.80
N GLN A 71 -3.78 6.15 -5.98
CA GLN A 71 -2.47 5.85 -5.38
C GLN A 71 -1.40 5.59 -6.45
N LYS A 72 -0.14 6.00 -6.19
CA LYS A 72 0.97 5.76 -7.12
C LYS A 72 1.44 4.31 -7.10
N HIS A 73 1.46 3.70 -5.91
CA HIS A 73 1.90 2.32 -5.70
C HIS A 73 0.90 1.58 -4.81
N LEU A 74 0.73 0.29 -5.07
CA LEU A 74 -0.14 -0.60 -4.30
C LEU A 74 0.61 -1.89 -4.00
N ILE A 75 0.52 -2.34 -2.75
CA ILE A 75 0.89 -3.68 -2.31
C ILE A 75 -0.24 -4.24 -1.44
N GLY A 76 -0.30 -5.53 -1.29
CA GLY A 76 -1.28 -6.16 -0.41
C GLY A 76 -1.50 -7.63 -0.72
N CYS A 77 -2.37 -8.23 0.07
CA CYS A 77 -2.78 -9.61 -0.11
C CYS A 77 -4.17 -9.87 0.50
N SER A 78 -4.67 -11.08 0.29
CA SER A 78 -5.84 -11.58 1.00
C SER A 78 -5.47 -12.13 2.37
N GLY A 79 -6.40 -12.11 3.33
CA GLY A 79 -6.21 -12.62 4.67
C GLY A 79 -7.46 -13.28 5.25
N GLY A 80 -7.26 -14.18 6.22
CA GLY A 80 -8.35 -14.82 6.98
C GLY A 80 -8.97 -13.90 8.02
N GLY A 81 -8.17 -13.00 8.59
CA GLY A 81 -8.58 -11.87 9.43
C GLY A 81 -8.01 -10.57 8.88
N ILE A 82 -8.77 -9.51 8.96
CA ILE A 82 -8.39 -8.20 8.42
C ILE A 82 -8.30 -7.19 9.56
N ILE A 83 -7.14 -6.54 9.66
CA ILE A 83 -6.90 -5.51 10.67
C ILE A 83 -6.82 -4.14 9.97
N GLY A 84 -7.49 -3.16 10.52
CA GLY A 84 -7.44 -1.77 10.04
C GLY A 84 -8.19 -0.84 10.97
N ALA A 85 -7.82 0.44 10.97
CA ALA A 85 -8.47 1.48 11.78
C ALA A 85 -8.65 1.11 13.26
N GLY A 86 -7.70 0.36 13.82
CA GLY A 86 -7.72 -0.06 15.23
C GLY A 86 -8.67 -1.21 15.58
N LYS A 87 -9.21 -1.91 14.58
CA LYS A 87 -10.05 -3.10 14.81
C LYS A 87 -9.62 -4.28 13.96
N GLU A 88 -10.02 -5.46 14.43
CA GLU A 88 -9.87 -6.74 13.73
C GLU A 88 -11.26 -7.25 13.32
N VAL A 89 -11.35 -7.75 12.09
CA VAL A 89 -12.57 -8.33 11.52
C VAL A 89 -12.26 -9.74 11.03
N GLU A 90 -12.90 -10.72 11.65
CA GLU A 90 -12.81 -12.12 11.26
C GLU A 90 -14.17 -12.65 10.82
N ARG A 91 -14.17 -13.61 9.87
CA ARG A 91 -15.35 -14.33 9.40
C ARG A 91 -16.49 -13.43 8.86
N LYS A 92 -16.14 -12.21 8.46
CA LYS A 92 -17.04 -11.23 7.85
C LYS A 92 -16.36 -10.58 6.66
N PRO A 93 -17.13 -9.97 5.74
CA PRO A 93 -16.54 -9.12 4.72
C PRO A 93 -15.69 -8.02 5.35
N ALA A 94 -14.50 -7.85 4.85
CA ALA A 94 -13.64 -6.75 5.26
C ALA A 94 -12.61 -6.42 4.17
N LEU A 95 -12.38 -5.13 3.97
CA LEU A 95 -11.33 -4.57 3.15
C LEU A 95 -10.69 -3.44 3.92
N SER A 96 -9.39 -3.53 4.18
CA SER A 96 -8.64 -2.44 4.83
C SER A 96 -7.64 -1.82 3.86
N VAL A 97 -7.45 -0.51 3.99
CA VAL A 97 -6.46 0.26 3.25
C VAL A 97 -5.66 1.11 4.22
N MET A 98 -4.34 1.01 4.12
CA MET A 98 -3.42 1.96 4.74
C MET A 98 -2.83 2.83 3.64
N ALA A 99 -3.14 4.12 3.65
CA ALA A 99 -2.69 5.09 2.67
C ALA A 99 -1.57 5.96 3.24
N GLY A 100 -0.46 6.07 2.50
CA GLY A 100 0.76 6.78 2.91
C GLY A 100 1.12 7.93 1.97
N TRP A 101 1.36 9.11 2.53
CA TRP A 101 1.93 10.27 1.86
C TRP A 101 3.39 10.39 2.30
N LEU A 102 4.32 10.13 1.39
CA LEU A 102 5.75 9.95 1.63
C LEU A 102 6.56 10.96 0.80
N PRO A 103 6.47 12.26 1.12
CA PRO A 103 7.08 13.31 0.31
C PRO A 103 8.61 13.15 0.26
N GLY A 104 9.15 13.08 -0.96
CA GLY A 104 10.58 12.85 -1.20
C GLY A 104 11.00 11.38 -1.14
N GLY A 105 10.08 10.47 -0.84
CA GLY A 105 10.34 9.03 -0.89
C GLY A 105 10.42 8.53 -2.33
N HIS A 106 11.39 7.65 -2.59
CA HIS A 106 11.48 6.88 -3.83
C HIS A 106 11.05 5.46 -3.55
N MET A 107 10.05 4.98 -4.29
CA MET A 107 9.51 3.64 -4.11
C MET A 107 9.67 2.83 -5.38
N LYS A 108 10.01 1.57 -5.20
CA LYS A 108 10.02 0.57 -6.26
C LYS A 108 9.15 -0.60 -5.80
N VAL A 109 8.08 -0.86 -6.54
CA VAL A 109 7.26 -2.06 -6.36
C VAL A 109 7.81 -3.15 -7.26
N PHE A 110 7.91 -4.36 -6.74
CA PHE A 110 8.36 -5.53 -7.50
C PHE A 110 7.58 -6.76 -7.06
N HIS A 111 7.47 -7.72 -7.95
CA HIS A 111 6.83 -9.01 -7.68
C HIS A 111 7.89 -10.10 -7.61
N ILE A 112 7.78 -10.96 -6.59
CA ILE A 112 8.68 -12.10 -6.37
C ILE A 112 7.91 -13.38 -6.66
N THR A 113 8.49 -14.24 -7.48
CA THR A 113 8.04 -15.64 -7.61
C THR A 113 9.15 -16.56 -7.15
N GLN A 114 8.79 -17.77 -6.73
CA GLN A 114 9.77 -18.79 -6.32
C GLN A 114 10.80 -19.08 -7.43
N GLU A 115 10.40 -18.96 -8.68
CA GLU A 115 11.26 -19.22 -9.85
C GLU A 115 12.28 -18.11 -10.11
N THR A 116 11.94 -16.87 -9.76
CA THR A 116 12.78 -15.69 -10.00
C THR A 116 13.58 -15.26 -8.78
N MET A 117 13.26 -15.79 -7.61
CA MET A 117 13.92 -15.45 -6.36
C MET A 117 15.38 -15.95 -6.34
N PRO A 118 16.35 -15.11 -5.95
CA PRO A 118 17.72 -15.57 -5.72
C PRO A 118 17.78 -16.68 -4.65
N SER A 119 18.76 -17.56 -4.77
CA SER A 119 19.00 -18.55 -3.69
C SER A 119 19.22 -17.85 -2.35
N PRO A 120 18.69 -18.39 -1.21
CA PRO A 120 18.90 -17.84 0.12
C PRO A 120 20.37 -17.62 0.48
N ASP A 121 21.27 -18.40 -0.09
CA ASP A 121 22.72 -18.32 0.15
C ASP A 121 23.42 -17.21 -0.64
N GLN A 122 22.70 -16.51 -1.50
CA GLN A 122 23.25 -15.39 -2.27
C GLN A 122 23.63 -14.22 -1.36
N SER A 123 24.65 -13.45 -1.80
CA SER A 123 25.12 -12.28 -1.05
C SER A 123 24.03 -11.21 -0.92
N PRO A 124 24.06 -10.38 0.14
CA PRO A 124 23.15 -9.24 0.25
C PRO A 124 23.21 -8.29 -0.94
N ARG A 125 24.35 -8.21 -1.61
CA ARG A 125 24.53 -7.43 -2.83
C ARG A 125 23.70 -8.01 -3.99
N ALA A 126 23.73 -9.33 -4.19
CA ALA A 126 22.96 -9.99 -5.23
C ALA A 126 21.45 -9.79 -5.03
N TRP A 127 20.97 -9.83 -3.78
CA TRP A 127 19.59 -9.54 -3.43
C TRP A 127 19.21 -8.09 -3.76
N ARG A 128 20.06 -7.11 -3.42
CA ARG A 128 19.83 -5.70 -3.75
C ARG A 128 19.78 -5.46 -5.26
N GLU A 129 20.72 -6.03 -6.00
CA GLU A 129 20.75 -5.93 -7.46
C GLU A 129 19.51 -6.54 -8.08
N TRP A 130 19.05 -7.68 -7.54
CA TRP A 130 17.85 -8.35 -8.00
C TRP A 130 16.59 -7.53 -7.76
N VAL A 131 16.39 -6.96 -6.56
CA VAL A 131 15.26 -6.06 -6.30
C VAL A 131 15.43 -4.70 -7.02
N GLY A 132 16.61 -4.45 -7.62
CA GLY A 132 16.92 -3.23 -8.34
C GLY A 132 17.05 -2.01 -7.43
N VAL A 133 17.52 -2.21 -6.21
CA VAL A 133 17.87 -1.18 -5.23
C VAL A 133 19.35 -1.39 -4.85
N PRO A 134 20.28 -1.04 -5.77
CA PRO A 134 21.71 -1.30 -5.58
C PRO A 134 22.33 -0.41 -4.48
N ASP A 135 21.72 0.74 -4.18
CA ASP A 135 22.21 1.67 -3.18
C ASP A 135 22.04 1.08 -1.77
N PRO A 136 23.12 0.96 -0.97
CA PRO A 136 23.05 0.48 0.41
C PRO A 136 22.31 1.41 1.37
N THR A 137 21.91 2.61 0.93
CA THR A 137 21.19 3.60 1.75
C THR A 137 19.66 3.44 1.68
N ALA A 138 19.13 2.41 0.98
CA ALA A 138 17.71 2.11 1.02
C ALA A 138 17.25 1.75 2.44
N ASP A 139 16.25 2.49 2.95
CA ASP A 139 15.92 2.50 4.37
C ASP A 139 15.12 1.27 4.82
N PHE A 140 14.28 0.66 3.98
CA PHE A 140 13.56 -0.57 4.31
C PHE A 140 12.91 -1.25 3.10
N LEU A 141 12.58 -2.54 3.27
CA LEU A 141 11.81 -3.35 2.34
C LEU A 141 10.55 -3.87 3.04
N ILE A 142 9.43 -3.88 2.32
CA ILE A 142 8.18 -4.50 2.77
C ILE A 142 7.89 -5.66 1.83
N PHE A 143 7.65 -6.84 2.42
CA PHE A 143 7.17 -8.02 1.72
C PHE A 143 5.76 -8.37 2.21
N THR A 144 4.87 -8.75 1.31
CA THR A 144 3.51 -9.24 1.61
C THR A 144 3.25 -10.56 0.90
#